data_30343f25f36841464dbb0e7275b577c2
#
_entry.id   30343f25f36841464dbb0e7275b577c2
#
_cell.length_a   1.000
_cell.length_b   1.000
_cell.length_c   1.000
_cell.angle_alpha   90.00
_cell.angle_beta   90.00
_cell.angle_gamma   90.00
#
_symmetry.space_group_name_H-M   'P 1'
#
loop_
_entity.id
_entity.type
_entity.pdbx_description
1 polymer ?
#
loop_
_entity_poly.entity_id
_entity_poly.type
_entity_poly.pdbx_seq_one_letter_code
_entity_poly.pdbx_strand_id
1 'polypeptide(L)'
;MNSRERFLSACRRQPLDRPPLWIMRQAGRYLPEYRALKAKSSFLQMVRTPELATEVTLQPLRRFALDAAILFSDILVIPEALGQGYHFRDEGGIGMDYRLDTRAQIDALAHAEAVPERLNYVAETLALLKKELAGTKALLGFGGSPWTLATYMVEGGSSDEFERIKQLFYTDRPTFDALLEKLTDSLIAYFKMQIRAGADAIQIFDSWGGIIAGHDYEAASLQWIRRIVTALPTDFPIILYAKGTAPHHTAQASTGIRVLSVDWTSSLPTLARHLQTVGTAVAVQGNLDPVLLNTTPEIVVR
;
A
#
# COMPACT_ATOMS: atom_id res chain seq x y z
N MET A 1 -22.29 -2.44 -16.50
CA MET A 1 -21.23 -1.74 -15.77
C MET A 1 -19.91 -2.40 -16.13
N ASN A 2 -18.89 -1.64 -16.60
CA ASN A 2 -17.57 -2.21 -16.83
C ASN A 2 -16.80 -2.37 -15.51
N SER A 3 -15.64 -3.07 -15.53
CA SER A 3 -14.87 -3.34 -14.31
C SER A 3 -14.40 -2.08 -13.58
N ARG A 4 -13.96 -1.04 -14.32
CA ARG A 4 -13.52 0.23 -13.75
C ARG A 4 -14.67 0.97 -13.07
N GLU A 5 -15.80 1.07 -13.75
CA GLU A 5 -17.02 1.69 -13.19
C GLU A 5 -17.47 0.97 -11.92
N ARG A 6 -17.49 -0.36 -11.94
CA ARG A 6 -17.85 -1.19 -10.79
C ARG A 6 -16.95 -0.92 -9.59
N PHE A 7 -15.64 -0.89 -9.81
CA PHE A 7 -14.67 -0.59 -8.74
C PHE A 7 -14.88 0.80 -8.14
N LEU A 8 -15.00 1.82 -8.99
CA LEU A 8 -15.19 3.20 -8.52
C LEU A 8 -16.55 3.41 -7.84
N SER A 9 -17.60 2.74 -8.33
CA SER A 9 -18.93 2.77 -7.69
C SER A 9 -18.89 2.08 -6.32
N ALA A 10 -18.15 0.98 -6.18
CA ALA A 10 -17.92 0.33 -4.88
C ALA A 10 -17.24 1.29 -3.88
N CYS A 11 -16.18 1.98 -4.31
CA CYS A 11 -15.51 2.98 -3.47
C CYS A 11 -16.43 4.11 -3.02
N ARG A 12 -17.45 4.45 -3.83
CA ARG A 12 -18.46 5.48 -3.55
C ARG A 12 -19.71 4.94 -2.86
N ARG A 13 -19.75 3.63 -2.56
CA ARG A 13 -20.92 2.93 -1.97
C ARG A 13 -22.20 3.08 -2.80
N GLN A 14 -22.05 3.11 -4.11
CA GLN A 14 -23.16 3.15 -5.07
C GLN A 14 -23.65 1.72 -5.36
N PRO A 15 -24.89 1.55 -5.85
CA PRO A 15 -25.41 0.24 -6.24
C PRO A 15 -24.53 -0.45 -7.29
N LEU A 16 -24.36 -1.76 -7.16
CA LEU A 16 -23.49 -2.58 -7.99
C LEU A 16 -24.27 -3.78 -8.56
N ASP A 17 -23.85 -4.25 -9.73
CA ASP A 17 -24.29 -5.55 -10.29
C ASP A 17 -23.66 -6.74 -9.53
N ARG A 18 -22.44 -6.59 -9.04
CA ARG A 18 -21.71 -7.49 -8.16
C ARG A 18 -20.55 -6.77 -7.49
N PRO A 19 -19.98 -7.28 -6.38
CA PRO A 19 -18.74 -6.75 -5.83
C PRO A 19 -17.59 -6.83 -6.84
N PRO A 20 -16.71 -5.80 -6.93
CA PRO A 20 -15.48 -5.89 -7.71
C PRO A 20 -14.48 -6.81 -7.05
N LEU A 21 -13.65 -7.48 -7.87
CA LEU A 21 -12.61 -8.40 -7.41
C LEU A 21 -11.23 -7.94 -7.89
N TRP A 22 -10.29 -7.88 -6.97
CA TRP A 22 -8.85 -7.81 -7.23
C TRP A 22 -8.09 -8.43 -6.06
N ILE A 23 -6.82 -8.80 -6.26
CA ILE A 23 -6.01 -9.48 -5.25
C ILE A 23 -4.69 -8.71 -5.10
N MET A 24 -4.31 -8.38 -3.87
CA MET A 24 -3.14 -7.56 -3.53
C MET A 24 -1.85 -8.03 -4.23
N ARG A 25 -1.57 -9.33 -4.24
CA ARG A 25 -0.41 -9.94 -4.89
C ARG A 25 -0.80 -10.75 -6.13
N GLN A 26 -1.69 -10.18 -6.96
CA GLN A 26 -2.17 -10.82 -8.18
C GLN A 26 -1.08 -11.05 -9.24
N ALA A 27 -0.01 -10.26 -9.25
CA ALA A 27 1.20 -10.56 -10.01
C ALA A 27 2.23 -11.26 -9.11
N GLY A 28 2.85 -12.35 -9.57
CA GLY A 28 3.81 -13.04 -8.73
C GLY A 28 4.30 -14.38 -9.26
N ARG A 29 5.12 -15.06 -8.45
CA ARG A 29 5.85 -16.28 -8.81
C ARG A 29 4.99 -17.49 -9.15
N TYR A 30 3.70 -17.49 -8.86
CA TYR A 30 2.77 -18.54 -9.29
C TYR A 30 2.47 -18.47 -10.80
N LEU A 31 2.67 -17.31 -11.44
CA LEU A 31 2.50 -17.12 -12.88
C LEU A 31 3.75 -17.57 -13.65
N PRO A 32 3.61 -18.45 -14.66
CA PRO A 32 4.74 -18.85 -15.51
C PRO A 32 5.41 -17.67 -16.21
N GLU A 33 4.63 -16.71 -16.70
CA GLU A 33 5.09 -15.50 -17.38
C GLU A 33 5.97 -14.65 -16.46
N TYR A 34 5.55 -14.50 -15.19
CA TYR A 34 6.34 -13.80 -14.19
C TYR A 34 7.69 -14.49 -13.96
N ARG A 35 7.69 -15.83 -13.82
CA ARG A 35 8.95 -16.59 -13.66
C ARG A 35 9.87 -16.45 -14.84
N ALA A 36 9.32 -16.43 -16.07
CA ALA A 36 10.11 -16.24 -17.29
C ALA A 36 10.77 -14.85 -17.35
N LEU A 37 10.10 -13.79 -16.92
CA LEU A 37 10.68 -12.46 -16.80
C LEU A 37 11.73 -12.40 -15.68
N LYS A 38 11.42 -12.98 -14.51
CA LYS A 38 12.33 -12.99 -13.37
C LYS A 38 13.64 -13.74 -13.65
N ALA A 39 13.64 -14.73 -14.55
CA ALA A 39 14.86 -15.42 -14.98
C ALA A 39 15.83 -14.52 -15.77
N LYS A 40 15.32 -13.41 -16.35
CA LYS A 40 16.08 -12.48 -17.18
C LYS A 40 16.33 -11.13 -16.51
N SER A 41 15.59 -10.79 -15.50
CA SER A 41 15.63 -9.47 -14.85
C SER A 41 15.47 -9.62 -13.35
N SER A 42 16.24 -8.85 -12.58
CA SER A 42 16.06 -8.76 -11.15
C SER A 42 14.72 -8.09 -10.79
N PHE A 43 14.26 -8.24 -9.54
CA PHE A 43 13.04 -7.57 -9.10
C PHE A 43 13.13 -6.05 -9.25
N LEU A 44 14.26 -5.46 -8.83
CA LEU A 44 14.47 -4.01 -8.94
C LEU A 44 14.53 -3.53 -10.39
N GLN A 45 15.14 -4.32 -11.30
CA GLN A 45 15.09 -4.01 -12.73
C GLN A 45 13.65 -4.01 -13.26
N MET A 46 12.84 -5.01 -12.88
CA MET A 46 11.43 -5.05 -13.29
C MET A 46 10.62 -3.85 -12.74
N VAL A 47 10.88 -3.42 -11.50
CA VAL A 47 10.21 -2.26 -10.90
C VAL A 47 10.63 -0.94 -11.57
N ARG A 48 11.91 -0.79 -11.88
CA ARG A 48 12.49 0.47 -12.41
C ARG A 48 12.38 0.62 -13.92
N THR A 49 11.91 -0.42 -14.64
CA THR A 49 11.72 -0.39 -16.10
C THR A 49 10.23 -0.33 -16.40
N PRO A 50 9.68 0.81 -16.87
CA PRO A 50 8.25 1.01 -17.07
C PRO A 50 7.57 -0.06 -17.90
N GLU A 51 8.20 -0.54 -18.97
CA GLU A 51 7.68 -1.59 -19.86
C GLU A 51 7.58 -2.93 -19.15
N LEU A 52 8.59 -3.29 -18.35
CA LEU A 52 8.59 -4.54 -17.57
C LEU A 52 7.55 -4.50 -16.44
N ALA A 53 7.48 -3.39 -15.71
CA ALA A 53 6.48 -3.21 -14.66
C ALA A 53 5.05 -3.25 -15.22
N THR A 54 4.85 -2.64 -16.41
CA THR A 54 3.57 -2.69 -17.14
C THR A 54 3.23 -4.13 -17.52
N GLU A 55 4.16 -4.86 -18.14
CA GLU A 55 3.96 -6.26 -18.53
C GLU A 55 3.58 -7.13 -17.31
N VAL A 56 4.35 -7.02 -16.21
CA VAL A 56 4.08 -7.78 -14.99
C VAL A 56 2.69 -7.46 -14.41
N THR A 57 2.31 -6.19 -14.42
CA THR A 57 0.99 -5.75 -13.93
C THR A 57 -0.15 -6.35 -14.75
N LEU A 58 0.01 -6.49 -16.08
CA LEU A 58 -1.02 -6.98 -16.98
C LEU A 58 -1.15 -8.51 -17.00
N GLN A 59 -0.11 -9.26 -16.63
CA GLN A 59 -0.11 -10.73 -16.66
C GLN A 59 -1.33 -11.36 -15.95
N PRO A 60 -1.65 -11.04 -14.70
CA PRO A 60 -2.82 -11.62 -14.02
C PRO A 60 -4.14 -11.22 -14.67
N LEU A 61 -4.24 -10.03 -15.26
CA LEU A 61 -5.46 -9.55 -15.90
C LEU A 61 -5.79 -10.29 -17.20
N ARG A 62 -4.78 -10.86 -17.87
CA ARG A 62 -4.97 -11.72 -19.05
C ARG A 62 -5.48 -13.11 -18.68
N ARG A 63 -5.19 -13.57 -17.45
CA ARG A 63 -5.57 -14.90 -16.97
C ARG A 63 -6.88 -14.93 -16.21
N PHE A 64 -7.16 -13.87 -15.45
CA PHE A 64 -8.27 -13.83 -14.50
C PHE A 64 -9.19 -12.65 -14.75
N ALA A 65 -10.48 -12.85 -14.47
CA ALA A 65 -11.51 -11.84 -14.63
C ALA A 65 -11.47 -10.81 -13.46
N LEU A 66 -10.30 -10.21 -13.20
CA LEU A 66 -10.12 -9.19 -12.18
C LEU A 66 -10.69 -7.84 -12.64
N ASP A 67 -11.21 -7.05 -11.70
CA ASP A 67 -11.82 -5.75 -11.98
C ASP A 67 -10.80 -4.58 -11.88
N ALA A 68 -9.68 -4.80 -11.21
CA ALA A 68 -8.65 -3.78 -11.06
C ALA A 68 -7.24 -4.33 -11.27
N ALA A 69 -6.36 -3.47 -11.76
CA ALA A 69 -4.91 -3.63 -11.78
C ALA A 69 -4.32 -2.89 -10.59
N ILE A 70 -3.38 -3.49 -9.88
CA ILE A 70 -2.50 -2.78 -8.97
C ILE A 70 -1.11 -2.70 -9.60
N LEU A 71 -0.54 -1.50 -9.64
CA LEU A 71 0.79 -1.23 -10.16
C LEU A 71 1.82 -2.23 -9.57
N PHE A 72 2.64 -2.82 -10.43
CA PHE A 72 3.78 -3.60 -9.96
C PHE A 72 4.93 -2.66 -9.55
N SER A 73 5.17 -2.56 -8.26
CA SER A 73 6.19 -1.72 -7.63
C SER A 73 6.53 -2.27 -6.25
N ASP A 74 7.27 -1.50 -5.44
CA ASP A 74 7.57 -1.78 -4.04
C ASP A 74 7.25 -0.57 -3.16
N ILE A 75 6.91 -0.79 -1.88
CA ILE A 75 6.72 0.30 -0.93
C ILE A 75 8.05 0.99 -0.57
N LEU A 76 9.18 0.27 -0.66
CA LEU A 76 10.52 0.75 -0.30
C LEU A 76 11.17 1.64 -1.37
N VAL A 77 10.50 1.90 -2.50
CA VAL A 77 10.94 2.93 -3.46
C VAL A 77 10.99 4.32 -2.82
N ILE A 78 10.20 4.58 -1.76
CA ILE A 78 10.22 5.85 -1.02
C ILE A 78 11.51 6.02 -0.20
N PRO A 79 11.90 5.10 0.71
CA PRO A 79 13.21 5.13 1.34
C PRO A 79 14.36 5.27 0.35
N GLU A 80 14.32 4.52 -0.76
CA GLU A 80 15.32 4.61 -1.82
C GLU A 80 15.38 6.01 -2.44
N ALA A 81 14.24 6.60 -2.77
CA ALA A 81 14.17 7.95 -3.29
C ALA A 81 14.67 9.00 -2.30
N LEU A 82 14.59 8.72 -1.00
CA LEU A 82 15.16 9.56 0.05
C LEU A 82 16.66 9.35 0.28
N GLY A 83 17.26 8.32 -0.34
CA GLY A 83 18.70 8.04 -0.26
C GLY A 83 19.08 6.87 0.64
N GLN A 84 18.10 6.12 1.16
CA GLN A 84 18.34 4.85 1.86
C GLN A 84 17.95 3.69 0.95
N GLY A 85 18.94 3.12 0.23
CA GLY A 85 18.73 2.01 -0.67
C GLY A 85 18.35 0.71 0.05
N TYR A 86 17.87 -0.27 -0.72
CA TYR A 86 17.49 -1.59 -0.22
C TYR A 86 17.82 -2.70 -1.22
N HIS A 87 17.94 -3.91 -0.70
CA HIS A 87 18.25 -5.11 -1.48
C HIS A 87 17.50 -6.32 -0.93
N PHE A 88 17.36 -7.35 -1.76
CA PHE A 88 16.82 -8.64 -1.33
C PHE A 88 17.97 -9.53 -0.87
N ARG A 89 17.84 -10.10 0.34
CA ARG A 89 18.84 -11.03 0.89
C ARG A 89 18.72 -12.39 0.23
N ASP A 90 19.84 -13.11 0.09
CA ASP A 90 19.89 -14.44 -0.51
C ASP A 90 19.03 -15.45 0.25
N GLU A 91 19.03 -15.37 1.58
CA GLU A 91 18.23 -16.20 2.49
C GLU A 91 16.74 -15.78 2.57
N GLY A 92 16.37 -14.76 1.84
CA GLY A 92 15.03 -14.17 1.85
C GLY A 92 14.91 -12.95 2.77
N GLY A 93 13.81 -12.20 2.56
CA GLY A 93 13.60 -10.92 3.26
C GLY A 93 14.30 -9.75 2.59
N ILE A 94 14.19 -8.60 3.22
CA ILE A 94 14.70 -7.31 2.73
C ILE A 94 15.77 -6.81 3.69
N GLY A 95 16.88 -6.29 3.15
CA GLY A 95 17.89 -5.52 3.84
C GLY A 95 17.89 -4.08 3.36
N MET A 96 18.01 -3.12 4.28
CA MET A 96 18.34 -1.73 3.95
C MET A 96 19.85 -1.59 3.91
N ASP A 97 20.37 -0.69 3.09
CA ASP A 97 21.82 -0.50 2.92
C ASP A 97 22.49 0.00 4.21
N TYR A 98 21.74 0.70 5.04
CA TYR A 98 22.11 1.10 6.40
C TYR A 98 20.85 1.29 7.25
N ARG A 99 20.99 1.40 8.57
CA ARG A 99 19.90 1.71 9.50
C ARG A 99 19.89 3.20 9.82
N LEU A 100 18.70 3.74 10.06
CA LEU A 100 18.55 5.06 10.62
C LEU A 100 18.59 4.98 12.16
N ASP A 101 19.72 5.34 12.72
CA ASP A 101 19.96 5.29 14.16
C ASP A 101 20.00 6.68 14.82
N THR A 102 20.14 7.76 14.04
CA THR A 102 20.35 9.12 14.58
C THR A 102 19.52 10.18 13.85
N ARG A 103 19.24 11.27 14.58
CA ARG A 103 18.59 12.45 14.01
C ARG A 103 19.36 13.02 12.81
N ALA A 104 20.67 13.06 12.87
CA ALA A 104 21.50 13.58 11.79
C ALA A 104 21.33 12.79 10.48
N GLN A 105 21.21 11.46 10.57
CA GLN A 105 20.93 10.61 9.39
C GLN A 105 19.55 10.93 8.80
N ILE A 106 18.52 11.14 9.64
CA ILE A 106 17.19 11.52 9.20
C ILE A 106 17.21 12.89 8.51
N ASP A 107 17.91 13.86 9.07
CA ASP A 107 18.03 15.21 8.49
C ASP A 107 18.76 15.17 7.14
N ALA A 108 19.73 14.24 6.97
CA ALA A 108 20.48 14.04 5.73
C ALA A 108 19.69 13.37 4.60
N LEU A 109 18.54 12.73 4.89
CA LEU A 109 17.67 12.20 3.85
C LEU A 109 17.19 13.31 2.92
N ALA A 110 17.00 12.98 1.63
CA ALA A 110 16.52 13.93 0.64
C ALA A 110 15.15 14.54 1.04
N HIS A 111 14.85 15.69 0.46
CA HIS A 111 13.57 16.37 0.66
C HIS A 111 12.45 15.72 -0.18
N ALA A 112 11.22 15.86 0.26
CA ALA A 112 10.02 15.29 -0.36
C ALA A 112 9.83 15.73 -1.82
N GLU A 113 10.27 16.95 -2.17
CA GLU A 113 10.17 17.50 -3.52
C GLU A 113 10.99 16.73 -4.56
N ALA A 114 12.05 16.02 -4.14
CA ALA A 114 12.86 15.19 -5.03
C ALA A 114 12.19 13.84 -5.38
N VAL A 115 11.21 13.40 -4.60
CA VAL A 115 10.58 12.09 -4.76
C VAL A 115 9.91 11.90 -6.13
N PRO A 116 9.09 12.82 -6.65
CA PRO A 116 8.46 12.65 -7.94
C PRO A 116 9.44 12.50 -9.11
N GLU A 117 10.55 13.23 -9.09
CA GLU A 117 11.59 13.14 -10.14
C GLU A 117 12.32 11.78 -10.04
N ARG A 118 12.77 11.40 -8.86
CA ARG A 118 13.50 10.14 -8.62
C ARG A 118 12.65 8.90 -8.89
N LEU A 119 11.33 9.00 -8.75
CA LEU A 119 10.38 7.93 -9.00
C LEU A 119 9.58 8.13 -10.30
N ASN A 120 10.11 8.89 -11.27
CA ASN A 120 9.42 9.16 -12.54
C ASN A 120 9.06 7.88 -13.30
N TYR A 121 9.86 6.81 -13.19
CA TYR A 121 9.56 5.52 -13.77
C TYR A 121 8.23 4.91 -13.29
N VAL A 122 7.80 5.24 -12.07
CA VAL A 122 6.47 4.85 -11.55
C VAL A 122 5.37 5.61 -12.29
N ALA A 123 5.54 6.91 -12.51
CA ALA A 123 4.59 7.72 -13.26
C ALA A 123 4.48 7.25 -14.72
N GLU A 124 5.60 6.94 -15.36
CA GLU A 124 5.64 6.39 -16.72
C GLU A 124 4.92 5.03 -16.79
N THR A 125 5.16 4.15 -15.82
CA THR A 125 4.45 2.86 -15.73
C THR A 125 2.94 3.06 -15.61
N LEU A 126 2.48 3.98 -14.75
CA LEU A 126 1.05 4.28 -14.60
C LEU A 126 0.45 4.84 -15.89
N ALA A 127 1.16 5.70 -16.60
CA ALA A 127 0.71 6.24 -17.88
C ALA A 127 0.58 5.14 -18.96
N LEU A 128 1.55 4.21 -19.05
CA LEU A 128 1.47 3.05 -19.93
C LEU A 128 0.30 2.16 -19.57
N LEU A 129 0.12 1.82 -18.29
CA LEU A 129 -1.00 1.01 -17.81
C LEU A 129 -2.35 1.69 -18.10
N LYS A 130 -2.46 2.99 -17.90
CA LYS A 130 -3.68 3.74 -18.22
C LYS A 130 -4.07 3.60 -19.68
N LYS A 131 -3.08 3.68 -20.57
CA LYS A 131 -3.27 3.49 -22.02
C LYS A 131 -3.70 2.06 -22.33
N GLU A 132 -2.99 1.05 -21.81
CA GLU A 132 -3.28 -0.38 -22.06
C GLU A 132 -4.64 -0.82 -21.52
N LEU A 133 -5.02 -0.34 -20.34
CA LEU A 133 -6.33 -0.66 -19.74
C LEU A 133 -7.49 0.04 -20.45
N ALA A 134 -7.25 1.11 -21.19
CA ALA A 134 -8.23 1.84 -22.02
C ALA A 134 -9.57 2.11 -21.29
N GLY A 135 -9.54 2.39 -19.99
CA GLY A 135 -10.72 2.66 -19.17
C GLY A 135 -11.60 1.44 -18.85
N THR A 136 -11.17 0.23 -19.17
CA THR A 136 -11.96 -1.00 -18.94
C THR A 136 -11.83 -1.53 -17.51
N LYS A 137 -10.67 -1.37 -16.88
CA LYS A 137 -10.37 -1.80 -15.51
C LYS A 137 -9.83 -0.64 -14.68
N ALA A 138 -10.06 -0.68 -13.36
CA ALA A 138 -9.50 0.32 -12.46
C ALA A 138 -7.98 0.13 -12.32
N LEU A 139 -7.25 1.23 -12.18
CA LEU A 139 -5.80 1.25 -11.96
C LEU A 139 -5.50 1.76 -10.56
N LEU A 140 -4.90 0.91 -9.72
CA LEU A 140 -4.51 1.25 -8.36
C LEU A 140 -3.02 1.60 -8.31
N GLY A 141 -2.76 2.80 -7.76
CA GLY A 141 -1.46 3.12 -7.19
C GLY A 141 -1.40 2.73 -5.72
N PHE A 142 -0.21 2.78 -5.11
CA PHE A 142 -0.05 2.43 -3.70
C PHE A 142 1.24 3.00 -3.09
N GLY A 143 1.34 2.88 -1.76
CA GLY A 143 2.56 3.09 -0.99
C GLY A 143 2.42 2.53 0.42
N GLY A 144 3.53 2.42 1.13
CA GLY A 144 3.53 2.10 2.55
C GLY A 144 3.01 3.26 3.39
N SER A 145 2.47 3.00 4.60
CA SER A 145 2.24 4.05 5.58
C SER A 145 3.58 4.61 6.10
N PRO A 146 3.61 5.84 6.64
CA PRO A 146 4.82 6.37 7.26
C PRO A 146 5.40 5.46 8.34
N TRP A 147 4.55 4.90 9.20
CA TRP A 147 4.96 3.91 10.20
C TRP A 147 5.60 2.66 9.58
N THR A 148 4.95 2.06 8.59
CA THR A 148 5.47 0.86 7.92
C THR A 148 6.82 1.12 7.26
N LEU A 149 7.01 2.27 6.60
CA LEU A 149 8.30 2.62 6.01
C LEU A 149 9.37 2.88 7.07
N ALA A 150 9.02 3.63 8.12
CA ALA A 150 9.93 3.90 9.24
C ALA A 150 10.42 2.60 9.91
N THR A 151 9.55 1.58 10.05
CA THR A 151 9.97 0.29 10.61
C THR A 151 11.11 -0.33 9.79
N TYR A 152 10.98 -0.40 8.47
CA TYR A 152 12.06 -0.93 7.61
C TYR A 152 13.34 -0.10 7.71
N MET A 153 13.20 1.23 7.73
CA MET A 153 14.34 2.15 7.75
C MET A 153 15.14 2.08 9.05
N VAL A 154 14.47 1.98 10.19
CA VAL A 154 15.09 1.95 11.53
C VAL A 154 15.55 0.54 11.90
N GLU A 155 14.77 -0.51 11.57
CA GLU A 155 15.19 -1.89 11.80
C GLU A 155 16.33 -2.35 10.87
N GLY A 156 16.51 -1.65 9.72
CA GLY A 156 17.49 -2.04 8.70
C GLY A 156 17.01 -3.18 7.81
N GLY A 157 15.70 -3.37 7.71
CA GLY A 157 15.07 -4.40 6.88
C GLY A 157 13.88 -5.07 7.54
N SER A 158 13.61 -6.32 7.14
CA SER A 158 12.59 -7.15 7.78
C SER A 158 12.97 -7.47 9.23
N SER A 159 12.01 -7.35 10.14
CA SER A 159 12.15 -7.66 11.57
C SER A 159 10.92 -8.41 12.07
N ASP A 160 11.07 -9.25 13.08
CA ASP A 160 9.96 -9.90 13.77
C ASP A 160 9.64 -9.21 15.10
N GLU A 161 10.63 -8.56 15.73
CA GLU A 161 10.50 -7.94 17.06
C GLU A 161 10.15 -6.45 17.00
N PHE A 162 10.60 -5.72 15.98
CA PHE A 162 10.38 -4.27 15.79
C PHE A 162 10.80 -3.45 17.03
N GLU A 163 11.88 -3.86 17.67
CA GLU A 163 12.33 -3.31 18.94
C GLU A 163 12.83 -1.86 18.79
N ARG A 164 13.64 -1.62 17.76
CA ARG A 164 14.31 -0.32 17.55
C ARG A 164 13.33 0.81 17.25
N ILE A 165 12.36 0.58 16.39
CA ILE A 165 11.36 1.60 16.04
C ILE A 165 10.46 1.91 17.23
N LYS A 166 10.10 0.91 18.05
CA LYS A 166 9.34 1.10 19.29
C LYS A 166 10.17 1.86 20.31
N GLN A 167 11.44 1.47 20.48
CA GLN A 167 12.35 2.18 21.38
C GLN A 167 12.48 3.67 20.96
N LEU A 168 12.70 3.94 19.67
CA LEU A 168 12.76 5.31 19.15
C LEU A 168 11.47 6.10 19.48
N PHE A 169 10.30 5.49 19.25
CA PHE A 169 9.00 6.10 19.55
C PHE A 169 8.85 6.46 21.03
N TYR A 170 9.31 5.60 21.95
CA TYR A 170 9.16 5.81 23.40
C TYR A 170 10.24 6.67 24.03
N THR A 171 11.46 6.65 23.50
CA THR A 171 12.61 7.30 24.17
C THR A 171 13.08 8.58 23.50
N ASP A 172 12.85 8.75 22.18
CA ASP A 172 13.22 9.97 21.44
C ASP A 172 12.12 10.35 20.45
N ARG A 173 11.03 10.82 21.01
CA ARG A 173 9.84 11.22 20.26
C ARG A 173 10.11 12.31 19.21
N PRO A 174 10.94 13.35 19.48
CA PRO A 174 11.28 14.35 18.47
C PRO A 174 12.00 13.78 17.24
N THR A 175 12.88 12.82 17.41
CA THR A 175 13.57 12.14 16.30
C THR A 175 12.61 11.24 15.53
N PHE A 176 11.75 10.49 16.23
CA PHE A 176 10.69 9.69 15.61
C PHE A 176 9.76 10.58 14.77
N ASP A 177 9.20 11.63 15.34
CA ASP A 177 8.28 12.52 14.65
C ASP A 177 8.92 13.18 13.42
N ALA A 178 10.19 13.56 13.47
CA ALA A 178 10.92 14.10 12.32
C ALA A 178 11.01 13.09 11.15
N LEU A 179 11.23 11.80 11.44
CA LEU A 179 11.24 10.76 10.41
C LEU A 179 9.84 10.59 9.81
N LEU A 180 8.81 10.47 10.66
CA LEU A 180 7.43 10.29 10.20
C LEU A 180 6.92 11.48 9.39
N GLU A 181 7.29 12.70 9.78
CA GLU A 181 6.97 13.92 9.04
C GLU A 181 7.59 13.90 7.63
N LYS A 182 8.88 13.62 7.53
CA LYS A 182 9.61 13.52 6.25
C LYS A 182 8.98 12.45 5.34
N LEU A 183 8.65 11.28 5.89
CA LEU A 183 7.99 10.21 5.15
C LEU A 183 6.56 10.60 4.72
N THR A 184 5.82 11.28 5.57
CA THR A 184 4.47 11.77 5.28
C THR A 184 4.48 12.74 4.10
N ASP A 185 5.37 13.73 4.11
CA ASP A 185 5.48 14.71 3.03
C ASP A 185 5.94 14.06 1.71
N SER A 186 6.86 13.10 1.80
CA SER A 186 7.32 12.30 0.66
C SER A 186 6.19 11.47 0.04
N LEU A 187 5.37 10.84 0.87
CA LEU A 187 4.21 10.06 0.42
C LEU A 187 3.12 10.96 -0.18
N ILE A 188 2.89 12.15 0.36
CA ILE A 188 1.96 13.13 -0.22
C ILE A 188 2.42 13.51 -1.64
N ALA A 189 3.71 13.82 -1.82
CA ALA A 189 4.28 14.15 -3.13
C ALA A 189 4.14 12.97 -4.11
N TYR A 190 4.46 11.77 -3.65
CA TYR A 190 4.38 10.53 -4.41
C TYR A 190 2.95 10.17 -4.83
N PHE A 191 1.98 10.23 -3.93
CA PHE A 191 0.58 9.94 -4.26
C PHE A 191 -0.01 10.99 -5.19
N LYS A 192 0.30 12.28 -5.01
CA LYS A 192 -0.08 13.31 -5.98
C LYS A 192 0.51 13.04 -7.37
N MET A 193 1.73 12.53 -7.48
CA MET A 193 2.32 12.11 -8.73
C MET A 193 1.56 10.93 -9.34
N GLN A 194 1.26 9.88 -8.57
CA GLN A 194 0.51 8.71 -9.06
C GLN A 194 -0.90 9.09 -9.55
N ILE A 195 -1.58 9.98 -8.82
CA ILE A 195 -2.91 10.50 -9.23
C ILE A 195 -2.82 11.24 -10.57
N ARG A 196 -1.84 12.14 -10.72
CA ARG A 196 -1.61 12.86 -11.99
C ARG A 196 -1.25 11.91 -13.14
N ALA A 197 -0.51 10.83 -12.86
CA ALA A 197 -0.14 9.83 -13.85
C ALA A 197 -1.30 8.90 -14.26
N GLY A 198 -2.45 8.98 -13.59
CA GLY A 198 -3.69 8.33 -14.02
C GLY A 198 -4.17 7.18 -13.14
N ALA A 199 -3.66 7.02 -11.92
CA ALA A 199 -4.25 6.11 -10.94
C ALA A 199 -5.73 6.47 -10.67
N ASP A 200 -6.58 5.47 -10.53
CA ASP A 200 -8.01 5.62 -10.22
C ASP A 200 -8.30 5.53 -8.71
N ALA A 201 -7.38 4.93 -7.95
CA ALA A 201 -7.39 4.86 -6.49
C ALA A 201 -5.96 4.71 -5.96
N ILE A 202 -5.74 5.08 -4.70
CA ILE A 202 -4.48 4.83 -3.97
C ILE A 202 -4.75 3.92 -2.79
N GLN A 203 -3.95 2.87 -2.63
CA GLN A 203 -3.95 2.05 -1.43
C GLN A 203 -2.74 2.36 -0.55
N ILE A 204 -3.01 2.70 0.71
CA ILE A 204 -1.99 2.88 1.75
C ILE A 204 -1.87 1.55 2.51
N PHE A 205 -0.65 1.01 2.58
CA PHE A 205 -0.35 -0.22 3.31
C PHE A 205 0.26 0.10 4.68
N ASP A 206 -0.54 -0.02 5.74
CA ASP A 206 -0.07 0.01 7.13
C ASP A 206 0.18 -1.43 7.62
N SER A 207 1.08 -2.12 6.93
CA SER A 207 1.34 -3.56 7.11
C SER A 207 1.79 -3.93 8.53
N TRP A 208 2.41 -2.99 9.23
CA TRP A 208 2.93 -3.16 10.59
C TRP A 208 2.13 -2.38 11.65
N GLY A 209 0.93 -1.89 11.31
CA GLY A 209 0.05 -1.19 12.27
C GLY A 209 -0.32 -2.05 13.48
N GLY A 210 -0.52 -3.35 13.29
CA GLY A 210 -0.92 -4.27 14.35
C GLY A 210 0.14 -4.58 15.41
N ILE A 211 1.40 -4.18 15.22
CA ILE A 211 2.45 -4.34 16.24
C ILE A 211 2.53 -3.17 17.22
N ILE A 212 1.82 -2.07 16.94
CA ILE A 212 1.75 -0.89 17.81
C ILE A 212 0.84 -1.22 19.00
N ALA A 213 1.23 -0.78 20.19
CA ALA A 213 0.34 -0.86 21.35
C ALA A 213 -0.96 -0.07 21.09
N GLY A 214 -2.10 -0.61 21.49
CA GLY A 214 -3.41 -0.07 21.06
C GLY A 214 -3.60 1.42 21.34
N HIS A 215 -3.19 1.90 22.52
CA HIS A 215 -3.29 3.32 22.90
C HIS A 215 -2.31 4.24 22.15
N ASP A 216 -1.26 3.70 21.52
CA ASP A 216 -0.27 4.46 20.78
C ASP A 216 -0.57 4.53 19.28
N TYR A 217 -1.53 3.76 18.78
CA TYR A 217 -1.81 3.63 17.35
C TYR A 217 -2.09 4.97 16.66
N GLU A 218 -2.84 5.86 17.34
CA GLU A 218 -3.09 7.22 16.83
C GLU A 218 -1.76 7.98 16.65
N ALA A 219 -0.91 7.99 17.67
CA ALA A 219 0.31 8.77 17.68
C ALA A 219 1.42 8.19 16.80
N ALA A 220 1.52 6.86 16.71
CA ALA A 220 2.57 6.20 15.93
C ALA A 220 2.24 6.08 14.44
N SER A 221 0.97 5.92 14.06
CA SER A 221 0.59 5.69 12.66
C SER A 221 -0.56 6.59 12.18
N LEU A 222 -1.71 6.61 12.85
CA LEU A 222 -2.95 7.07 12.26
C LEU A 222 -2.98 8.58 11.99
N GLN A 223 -2.39 9.40 12.85
CA GLN A 223 -2.29 10.85 12.65
C GLN A 223 -1.55 11.20 11.35
N TRP A 224 -0.51 10.43 10.99
CA TRP A 224 0.29 10.62 9.79
C TRP A 224 -0.49 10.21 8.53
N ILE A 225 -1.23 9.10 8.61
CA ILE A 225 -2.14 8.66 7.55
C ILE A 225 -3.22 9.73 7.32
N ARG A 226 -3.79 10.31 8.39
CA ARG A 226 -4.78 11.39 8.28
C ARG A 226 -4.21 12.62 7.58
N ARG A 227 -2.97 13.02 7.86
CA ARG A 227 -2.28 14.10 7.12
C ARG A 227 -2.20 13.80 5.63
N ILE A 228 -1.82 12.57 5.26
CA ILE A 228 -1.78 12.15 3.84
C ILE A 228 -3.16 12.28 3.22
N VAL A 229 -4.18 11.67 3.82
CA VAL A 229 -5.55 11.66 3.28
C VAL A 229 -6.08 13.09 3.09
N THR A 230 -5.85 13.97 4.06
CA THR A 230 -6.29 15.37 4.02
C THR A 230 -5.59 16.18 2.93
N ALA A 231 -4.34 15.82 2.59
CA ALA A 231 -3.55 16.52 1.56
C ALA A 231 -3.86 16.07 0.12
N LEU A 232 -4.65 15.02 -0.05
CA LEU A 232 -5.06 14.47 -1.35
C LEU A 232 -6.46 14.98 -1.74
N PRO A 233 -6.87 14.90 -3.03
CA PRO A 233 -8.19 15.37 -3.45
C PRO A 233 -9.32 14.64 -2.72
N THR A 234 -10.26 15.38 -2.17
CA THR A 234 -11.33 14.87 -1.26
C THR A 234 -12.17 13.75 -1.87
N ASP A 235 -12.45 13.81 -3.17
CA ASP A 235 -13.30 12.82 -3.86
C ASP A 235 -12.51 11.65 -4.45
N PHE A 236 -11.19 11.68 -4.32
CA PHE A 236 -10.34 10.60 -4.82
C PHE A 236 -10.37 9.39 -3.88
N PRO A 237 -10.57 8.16 -4.40
CA PRO A 237 -10.63 6.97 -3.56
C PRO A 237 -9.28 6.66 -2.90
N ILE A 238 -9.21 6.82 -1.59
CA ILE A 238 -8.10 6.34 -0.76
C ILE A 238 -8.57 5.10 -0.02
N ILE A 239 -7.78 4.03 -0.13
CA ILE A 239 -8.00 2.74 0.51
C ILE A 239 -6.94 2.60 1.60
N LEU A 240 -7.32 2.37 2.84
CA LEU A 240 -6.40 2.07 3.93
C LEU A 240 -6.46 0.60 4.28
N TYR A 241 -5.34 -0.11 4.13
CA TYR A 241 -5.15 -1.46 4.62
C TYR A 241 -4.20 -1.44 5.83
N ALA A 242 -4.64 -2.01 6.94
CA ALA A 242 -3.80 -2.18 8.13
C ALA A 242 -4.01 -3.59 8.70
N LYS A 243 -2.92 -4.36 8.78
CA LYS A 243 -2.95 -5.73 9.26
C LYS A 243 -2.97 -5.79 10.77
N GLY A 244 -3.83 -6.64 11.35
CA GLY A 244 -3.89 -6.89 12.79
C GLY A 244 -4.46 -5.73 13.62
N THR A 245 -5.23 -4.82 12.99
CA THR A 245 -5.72 -3.59 13.62
C THR A 245 -7.23 -3.57 13.84
N ALA A 246 -7.86 -4.73 14.00
CA ALA A 246 -9.31 -4.84 14.17
C ALA A 246 -9.89 -3.89 15.26
N PRO A 247 -9.26 -3.67 16.43
CA PRO A 247 -9.77 -2.73 17.44
C PRO A 247 -9.81 -1.26 16.97
N HIS A 248 -9.10 -0.91 15.91
CA HIS A 248 -8.91 0.47 15.43
C HIS A 248 -9.73 0.82 14.18
N HIS A 249 -10.57 -0.09 13.66
CA HIS A 249 -11.32 0.12 12.42
C HIS A 249 -12.16 1.40 12.42
N THR A 250 -12.79 1.76 13.55
CA THR A 250 -13.57 3.01 13.66
C THR A 250 -12.68 4.24 13.51
N ALA A 251 -11.53 4.25 14.19
CA ALA A 251 -10.57 5.36 14.10
C ALA A 251 -9.97 5.46 12.69
N GLN A 252 -9.65 4.33 12.05
CA GLN A 252 -9.20 4.29 10.66
C GLN A 252 -10.25 4.85 9.70
N ALA A 253 -11.50 4.42 9.84
CA ALA A 253 -12.60 4.89 9.01
C ALA A 253 -12.87 6.40 9.17
N SER A 254 -12.52 6.99 10.33
CA SER A 254 -12.66 8.44 10.59
C SER A 254 -11.52 9.30 10.03
N THR A 255 -10.51 8.71 9.36
CA THR A 255 -9.40 9.47 8.78
C THR A 255 -9.74 10.22 7.49
N GLY A 256 -10.94 10.01 6.94
CA GLY A 256 -11.37 10.57 5.66
C GLY A 256 -11.15 9.65 4.46
N ILE A 257 -10.68 8.41 4.67
CA ILE A 257 -10.58 7.40 3.63
C ILE A 257 -11.95 7.06 3.04
N ARG A 258 -11.96 6.57 1.79
CA ARG A 258 -13.19 6.08 1.14
C ARG A 258 -13.40 4.59 1.34
N VAL A 259 -12.32 3.82 1.53
CA VAL A 259 -12.40 2.37 1.67
C VAL A 259 -11.51 1.90 2.82
N LEU A 260 -12.10 1.16 3.74
CA LEU A 260 -11.40 0.43 4.78
C LEU A 260 -11.12 -0.99 4.30
N SER A 261 -9.86 -1.33 4.09
CA SER A 261 -9.44 -2.68 3.72
C SER A 261 -8.99 -3.44 4.95
N VAL A 262 -9.62 -4.59 5.21
CA VAL A 262 -9.43 -5.38 6.43
C VAL A 262 -8.86 -6.75 6.13
N ASP A 263 -8.17 -7.31 7.09
CA ASP A 263 -7.63 -8.65 7.01
C ASP A 263 -8.68 -9.73 7.40
N TRP A 264 -8.28 -10.99 7.27
CA TRP A 264 -9.15 -12.15 7.51
C TRP A 264 -9.53 -12.39 8.98
N THR A 265 -8.92 -11.66 9.92
CA THR A 265 -9.27 -11.79 11.35
C THR A 265 -10.54 -11.03 11.70
N SER A 266 -11.06 -10.22 10.79
CA SER A 266 -12.23 -9.37 10.99
C SER A 266 -13.49 -10.00 10.39
N SER A 267 -14.61 -9.91 11.11
CA SER A 267 -15.93 -10.28 10.57
C SER A 267 -16.53 -9.10 9.80
N LEU A 268 -16.62 -9.21 8.46
CA LEU A 268 -17.20 -8.16 7.61
C LEU A 268 -18.64 -7.78 8.01
N PRO A 269 -19.56 -8.74 8.28
CA PRO A 269 -20.92 -8.39 8.69
C PRO A 269 -20.97 -7.64 10.04
N THR A 270 -20.10 -8.01 10.98
CA THR A 270 -20.03 -7.34 12.29
C THR A 270 -19.47 -5.95 12.15
N LEU A 271 -18.41 -5.79 11.38
CA LEU A 271 -17.79 -4.49 11.10
C LEU A 271 -18.76 -3.56 10.37
N ALA A 272 -19.45 -4.03 9.34
CA ALA A 272 -20.41 -3.22 8.58
C ALA A 272 -21.53 -2.68 9.48
N ARG A 273 -22.10 -3.52 10.34
CA ARG A 273 -23.12 -3.11 11.34
C ARG A 273 -22.55 -2.08 12.33
N HIS A 274 -21.34 -2.30 12.83
CA HIS A 274 -20.70 -1.38 13.75
C HIS A 274 -20.46 0.00 13.12
N LEU A 275 -19.88 0.05 11.91
CA LEU A 275 -19.64 1.30 11.17
C LEU A 275 -20.97 2.05 10.91
N GLN A 276 -22.02 1.33 10.59
CA GLN A 276 -23.35 1.91 10.42
C GLN A 276 -23.88 2.51 11.73
N THR A 277 -23.72 1.80 12.86
CA THR A 277 -24.18 2.26 14.19
C THR A 277 -23.44 3.54 14.61
N VAL A 278 -22.15 3.66 14.33
CA VAL A 278 -21.36 4.87 14.68
C VAL A 278 -21.44 5.97 13.61
N GLY A 279 -22.28 5.79 12.59
CA GLY A 279 -22.53 6.80 11.55
C GLY A 279 -21.34 7.01 10.59
N THR A 280 -20.41 6.06 10.52
CA THR A 280 -19.21 6.19 9.67
C THR A 280 -19.45 5.58 8.29
N ALA A 281 -19.27 6.39 7.27
CA ALA A 281 -19.68 6.08 5.90
C ALA A 281 -18.49 5.73 4.99
N VAL A 282 -17.91 4.54 5.15
CA VAL A 282 -16.84 4.01 4.27
C VAL A 282 -17.28 2.72 3.59
N ALA A 283 -16.70 2.42 2.42
CA ALA A 283 -16.79 1.08 1.84
C ALA A 283 -15.82 0.14 2.58
N VAL A 284 -16.11 -1.17 2.56
CA VAL A 284 -15.24 -2.19 3.18
C VAL A 284 -14.70 -3.10 2.10
N GLN A 285 -13.40 -3.39 2.14
CA GLN A 285 -12.69 -4.28 1.24
C GLN A 285 -12.05 -5.43 2.02
N GLY A 286 -12.00 -6.63 1.44
CA GLY A 286 -11.36 -7.82 2.00
C GLY A 286 -12.37 -8.97 1.96
N ASN A 287 -12.17 -10.08 2.67
CA ASN A 287 -11.08 -10.36 3.61
C ASN A 287 -10.82 -11.87 3.63
N LEU A 288 -10.67 -12.44 2.44
CA LEU A 288 -10.36 -13.85 2.32
C LEU A 288 -9.01 -14.16 3.02
N ASP A 289 -8.98 -15.20 3.84
CA ASP A 289 -7.73 -15.74 4.36
C ASP A 289 -6.87 -16.24 3.18
N PRO A 290 -5.66 -15.70 2.98
CA PRO A 290 -4.82 -16.08 1.85
C PRO A 290 -4.42 -17.57 1.86
N VAL A 291 -4.44 -18.25 3.01
CA VAL A 291 -4.18 -19.68 3.11
C VAL A 291 -5.27 -20.51 2.38
N LEU A 292 -6.50 -20.02 2.32
CA LEU A 292 -7.59 -20.68 1.57
C LEU A 292 -7.27 -20.85 0.08
N LEU A 293 -6.50 -19.93 -0.51
CA LEU A 293 -6.08 -20.04 -1.92
C LEU A 293 -5.11 -21.19 -2.18
N ASN A 294 -4.56 -21.82 -1.15
CA ASN A 294 -3.77 -23.04 -1.26
C ASN A 294 -4.60 -24.32 -1.08
N THR A 295 -5.93 -24.19 -1.03
CA THR A 295 -6.87 -25.29 -0.87
C THR A 295 -7.66 -25.53 -2.16
N THR A 296 -8.82 -26.21 -2.07
CA THR A 296 -9.67 -26.47 -3.24
C THR A 296 -10.72 -25.37 -3.44
N PRO A 297 -11.26 -25.21 -4.68
CA PRO A 297 -12.33 -24.26 -4.95
C PRO A 297 -13.56 -24.42 -4.03
N GLU A 298 -13.91 -25.67 -3.68
CA GLU A 298 -15.05 -25.97 -2.82
C GLU A 298 -14.88 -25.43 -1.40
N ILE A 299 -13.62 -25.38 -0.90
CA ILE A 299 -13.30 -24.81 0.41
C ILE A 299 -13.32 -23.28 0.35
N VAL A 300 -12.86 -22.71 -0.75
CA VAL A 300 -12.85 -21.23 -0.94
C VAL A 300 -14.27 -20.66 -1.03
N VAL A 301 -15.25 -21.43 -1.54
CA VAL A 301 -16.64 -20.98 -1.72
C VAL A 301 -17.47 -21.09 -0.45
N ARG A 302 -17.02 -21.79 0.59
CA ARG A 302 -17.70 -21.91 1.90
C ARG A 302 -17.60 -20.60 2.70
#